data_f9e79011e12054d4b085326a49e3b489
#
_entry.id   f9e79011e12054d4b085326a49e3b489
#
_cell.length_a   1.000
_cell.length_b   1.000
_cell.length_c   1.000
_cell.angle_alpha   90.00
_cell.angle_beta   90.00
_cell.angle_gamma   90.00
#
_symmetry.space_group_name_H-M   'P 1'
#
loop_
_entity.id
_entity.type
_entity.pdbx_description
1 polymer ?
#
loop_
_entity_poly.entity_id
_entity_poly.type
_entity_poly.pdbx_seq_one_letter_code
_entity_poly.pdbx_strand_id
1 'polypeptide(L)'
;MTATVDTTLRRSKILEDTVVPARAPWSGWVRAGQVLRLIDLEGQQAVDFLCYNASDYADRYHAANTIKLGGEVYLNQGSVLWSARARKMMTIIADTCGSHDTIFGCCSFELDKVRYGKTNSESCQCNFERELKKYGMGEKDVVSNINFFMNVPVKNGSATIVDGKSQPGDYVDLRAEMDVLAVLSNCPEALNPATGTQPTPIQVLIYRPDNDNKPTQ
;
A
#
# COMPACT_ATOMS: atom_id res chain seq x y z
N MET A 1 -28.98 -3.17 1.31
CA MET A 1 -28.19 -2.54 0.25
C MET A 1 -27.53 -3.65 -0.53
N THR A 2 -27.86 -3.82 -1.81
CA THR A 2 -27.27 -4.83 -2.68
C THR A 2 -25.82 -4.41 -2.96
N ALA A 3 -24.86 -5.18 -2.49
CA ALA A 3 -23.46 -4.98 -2.82
C ALA A 3 -23.31 -4.94 -4.34
N THR A 4 -22.79 -3.86 -4.88
CA THR A 4 -22.45 -3.73 -6.29
C THR A 4 -21.36 -4.75 -6.54
N VAL A 5 -21.71 -5.86 -7.17
CA VAL A 5 -20.73 -6.90 -7.47
C VAL A 5 -19.73 -6.34 -8.47
N ASP A 6 -18.48 -6.23 -8.03
CA ASP A 6 -17.37 -5.76 -8.86
C ASP A 6 -17.24 -6.62 -10.11
N THR A 7 -17.64 -6.05 -11.26
CA THR A 7 -17.63 -6.73 -12.55
C THR A 7 -16.21 -7.05 -13.03
N THR A 8 -15.19 -6.36 -12.52
CA THR A 8 -13.79 -6.58 -12.85
C THR A 8 -13.31 -7.94 -12.35
N LEU A 9 -13.65 -8.30 -11.10
CA LEU A 9 -13.26 -9.59 -10.52
C LEU A 9 -13.99 -10.77 -11.15
N ARG A 10 -15.22 -10.59 -11.65
CA ARG A 10 -15.98 -11.65 -12.35
C ARG A 10 -15.31 -12.14 -13.64
N ARG A 11 -14.49 -11.29 -14.28
CA ARG A 11 -13.77 -11.57 -15.53
C ARG A 11 -12.27 -11.71 -15.30
N SER A 12 -11.87 -12.11 -14.10
CA SER A 12 -10.46 -12.20 -13.73
C SER A 12 -10.15 -13.54 -13.10
N LYS A 13 -8.95 -14.06 -13.35
CA LYS A 13 -8.45 -15.24 -12.63
C LYS A 13 -7.82 -14.79 -11.33
N ILE A 14 -8.43 -15.13 -10.20
CA ILE A 14 -7.84 -14.94 -8.88
C ILE A 14 -6.67 -15.91 -8.72
N LEU A 15 -5.53 -15.40 -8.32
CA LEU A 15 -4.28 -16.13 -8.10
C LEU A 15 -3.97 -16.25 -6.61
N GLU A 16 -4.34 -15.24 -5.83
CA GLU A 16 -4.19 -15.20 -4.39
C GLU A 16 -5.39 -14.46 -3.78
N ASP A 17 -5.87 -14.94 -2.64
CA ASP A 17 -6.93 -14.33 -1.83
C ASP A 17 -6.59 -14.58 -0.36
N THR A 18 -6.15 -13.53 0.35
CA THR A 18 -5.64 -13.64 1.70
C THR A 18 -6.19 -12.52 2.57
N VAL A 19 -6.80 -12.87 3.70
CA VAL A 19 -7.10 -11.91 4.75
C VAL A 19 -5.87 -11.73 5.62
N VAL A 20 -5.34 -10.51 5.66
CA VAL A 20 -4.22 -10.12 6.52
C VAL A 20 -4.79 -9.61 7.83
N PRO A 21 -4.51 -10.27 8.96
CA PRO A 21 -5.01 -9.85 10.25
C PRO A 21 -4.57 -8.42 10.61
N ALA A 22 -5.31 -7.78 11.50
CA ALA A 22 -4.88 -6.51 12.10
C ALA A 22 -3.43 -6.63 12.62
N ARG A 23 -2.62 -5.60 12.42
CA ARG A 23 -1.22 -5.49 12.88
C ARG A 23 -0.24 -6.47 12.22
N ALA A 24 -0.69 -7.30 11.27
CA ALA A 24 0.16 -8.28 10.63
C ALA A 24 0.81 -7.74 9.33
N PRO A 25 2.00 -8.22 8.96
CA PRO A 25 2.55 -7.98 7.63
C PRO A 25 2.11 -9.05 6.64
N TRP A 26 2.31 -8.75 5.35
CA TRP A 26 2.19 -9.68 4.24
C TRP A 26 3.21 -9.34 3.15
N SER A 27 3.63 -10.34 2.39
CA SER A 27 4.43 -10.16 1.19
C SER A 27 4.10 -11.19 0.12
N GLY A 28 4.18 -10.79 -1.14
CA GLY A 28 3.91 -11.67 -2.27
C GLY A 28 4.49 -11.14 -3.59
N TRP A 29 4.64 -12.06 -4.55
CA TRP A 29 5.10 -11.72 -5.89
C TRP A 29 3.93 -11.29 -6.77
N VAL A 30 4.05 -10.11 -7.38
CA VAL A 30 3.10 -9.63 -8.40
C VAL A 30 3.83 -9.53 -9.72
N ARG A 31 3.45 -10.36 -10.69
CA ARG A 31 4.10 -10.39 -12.01
C ARG A 31 3.58 -9.26 -12.88
N ALA A 32 4.39 -8.83 -13.85
CA ALA A 32 3.99 -7.82 -14.83
C ALA A 32 2.63 -8.16 -15.46
N GLY A 33 1.73 -7.17 -15.47
CA GLY A 33 0.35 -7.30 -15.97
C GLY A 33 -0.65 -7.92 -14.98
N GLN A 34 -0.20 -8.46 -13.83
CA GLN A 34 -1.09 -8.82 -12.73
C GLN A 34 -1.50 -7.58 -11.94
N VAL A 35 -2.57 -7.71 -11.20
CA VAL A 35 -3.10 -6.64 -10.33
C VAL A 35 -3.10 -7.13 -8.89
N LEU A 36 -2.55 -6.30 -8.02
CA LEU A 36 -2.68 -6.40 -6.57
C LEU A 36 -3.84 -5.52 -6.14
N ARG A 37 -4.84 -6.08 -5.48
CA ARG A 37 -5.93 -5.35 -4.84
C ARG A 37 -5.73 -5.38 -3.32
N LEU A 38 -5.78 -4.21 -2.71
CA LEU A 38 -5.87 -4.03 -1.27
C LEU A 38 -7.29 -3.59 -0.94
N ILE A 39 -7.95 -4.26 0.00
CA ILE A 39 -9.32 -3.96 0.41
C ILE A 39 -9.30 -3.65 1.91
N ASP A 40 -9.82 -2.49 2.28
CA ASP A 40 -10.09 -2.13 3.66
C ASP A 40 -11.45 -2.73 4.06
N LEU A 41 -11.42 -3.78 4.88
CA LEU A 41 -12.62 -4.56 5.19
C LEU A 41 -13.60 -3.83 6.10
N GLU A 42 -13.10 -3.02 7.03
CA GLU A 42 -13.91 -2.38 8.07
C GLU A 42 -13.90 -0.84 8.00
N GLY A 43 -13.04 -0.26 7.14
CA GLY A 43 -12.87 1.18 6.97
C GLY A 43 -11.80 1.78 7.89
N GLN A 44 -11.22 2.90 7.47
CA GLN A 44 -10.22 3.71 8.18
C GLN A 44 -8.90 2.98 8.52
N GLN A 45 -8.58 1.86 7.87
CA GLN A 45 -7.37 1.10 8.12
C GLN A 45 -6.23 1.52 7.18
N ALA A 46 -5.19 2.16 7.71
CA ALA A 46 -3.99 2.45 6.94
C ALA A 46 -3.19 1.17 6.62
N VAL A 47 -2.64 1.12 5.41
CA VAL A 47 -1.78 0.04 4.93
C VAL A 47 -0.48 0.63 4.41
N ASP A 48 0.60 0.40 5.15
CA ASP A 48 1.94 0.78 4.71
C ASP A 48 2.40 -0.19 3.63
N PHE A 49 2.91 0.33 2.52
CA PHE A 49 3.24 -0.48 1.35
C PHE A 49 4.59 -0.10 0.74
N LEU A 50 5.36 -1.14 0.43
CA LEU A 50 6.62 -1.08 -0.34
C LEU A 50 6.57 -2.08 -1.49
N CYS A 51 7.28 -1.78 -2.57
CA CYS A 51 7.56 -2.75 -3.62
C CYS A 51 9.01 -2.66 -4.09
N TYR A 52 9.53 -3.82 -4.46
CA TYR A 52 10.91 -4.03 -4.89
C TYR A 52 10.89 -4.68 -6.26
N ASN A 53 11.80 -4.29 -7.16
CA ASN A 53 11.99 -4.99 -8.41
C ASN A 53 12.43 -6.42 -8.14
N ALA A 54 11.71 -7.41 -8.67
CA ALA A 54 11.93 -8.82 -8.45
C ALA A 54 13.34 -9.32 -8.85
N SER A 55 13.98 -8.64 -9.82
CA SER A 55 15.31 -8.99 -10.31
C SER A 55 16.44 -8.26 -9.59
N ASP A 56 16.14 -7.19 -8.86
CA ASP A 56 17.13 -6.34 -8.20
C ASP A 56 16.48 -5.50 -7.09
N TYR A 57 16.50 -5.97 -5.86
CA TYR A 57 15.88 -5.32 -4.72
C TYR A 57 16.46 -3.93 -4.37
N ALA A 58 17.64 -3.58 -4.90
CA ALA A 58 18.18 -2.23 -4.78
C ALA A 58 17.37 -1.20 -5.57
N ASP A 59 16.64 -1.65 -6.62
CA ASP A 59 15.69 -0.84 -7.34
C ASP A 59 14.29 -1.07 -6.78
N ARG A 60 13.86 -0.17 -5.94
CA ARG A 60 12.67 -0.27 -5.11
C ARG A 60 11.86 1.02 -5.18
N TYR A 61 10.62 0.99 -4.68
CA TYR A 61 9.75 2.16 -4.58
C TYR A 61 10.51 3.36 -4.00
N HIS A 62 10.24 4.53 -4.59
CA HIS A 62 10.88 5.77 -4.18
C HIS A 62 9.85 6.91 -4.13
N ALA A 63 9.43 7.29 -2.92
CA ALA A 63 8.39 8.28 -2.69
C ALA A 63 8.67 9.61 -3.39
N ALA A 64 9.90 10.16 -3.26
CA ALA A 64 10.25 11.44 -3.88
C ALA A 64 10.23 11.40 -5.42
N ASN A 65 10.62 10.28 -6.05
CA ASN A 65 10.50 10.13 -7.51
C ASN A 65 9.03 10.02 -7.93
N THR A 66 8.22 9.33 -7.15
CA THR A 66 6.77 9.20 -7.39
C THR A 66 6.11 10.56 -7.39
N ILE A 67 6.35 11.38 -6.35
CA ILE A 67 5.84 12.76 -6.25
C ILE A 67 6.37 13.63 -7.39
N LYS A 68 7.69 13.58 -7.67
CA LYS A 68 8.32 14.44 -8.66
C LYS A 68 7.86 14.15 -10.09
N LEU A 69 7.71 12.87 -10.44
CA LEU A 69 7.31 12.45 -11.79
C LEU A 69 5.80 12.52 -12.00
N GLY A 70 5.00 12.32 -10.95
CA GLY A 70 3.56 12.51 -10.97
C GLY A 70 3.12 13.97 -10.89
N GLY A 71 3.93 14.83 -10.25
CA GLY A 71 3.59 16.22 -10.01
C GLY A 71 2.55 16.41 -8.88
N GLU A 72 2.30 15.37 -8.09
CA GLU A 72 1.26 15.35 -7.05
C GLU A 72 1.72 14.60 -5.80
N VAL A 73 1.24 15.04 -4.64
CA VAL A 73 1.50 14.38 -3.35
C VAL A 73 0.37 13.43 -2.95
N TYR A 74 -0.82 13.60 -3.52
CA TYR A 74 -1.98 12.74 -3.28
C TYR A 74 -2.18 11.85 -4.50
N LEU A 75 -1.92 10.56 -4.32
CA LEU A 75 -2.09 9.59 -5.40
C LEU A 75 -3.56 9.19 -5.53
N ASN A 76 -3.95 8.90 -6.76
CA ASN A 76 -5.30 8.47 -7.13
C ASN A 76 -5.24 7.56 -8.37
N GLN A 77 -6.39 7.22 -8.93
CA GLN A 77 -6.45 6.45 -10.16
C GLN A 77 -5.67 7.13 -11.29
N GLY A 78 -4.74 6.41 -11.91
CA GLY A 78 -3.81 6.88 -12.93
C GLY A 78 -2.40 7.15 -12.41
N SER A 79 -2.23 7.37 -11.11
CA SER A 79 -0.91 7.61 -10.51
C SER A 79 0.00 6.40 -10.62
N VAL A 80 1.30 6.64 -10.79
CA VAL A 80 2.32 5.61 -10.96
C VAL A 80 3.28 5.60 -9.78
N LEU A 81 3.52 4.43 -9.20
CA LEU A 81 4.58 4.20 -8.24
C LEU A 81 5.92 4.01 -8.98
N TRP A 82 6.86 4.91 -8.72
CA TRP A 82 8.16 4.93 -9.40
C TRP A 82 9.27 4.37 -8.51
N SER A 83 10.25 3.72 -9.14
CA SER A 83 11.42 3.20 -8.47
C SER A 83 12.51 4.27 -8.23
N ALA A 84 13.53 3.89 -7.45
CA ALA A 84 14.73 4.70 -7.24
C ALA A 84 15.47 5.00 -8.56
N ARG A 85 15.33 4.13 -9.58
CA ARG A 85 15.90 4.31 -10.93
C ARG A 85 14.90 4.86 -11.94
N ALA A 86 13.82 5.52 -11.45
CA ALA A 86 12.77 6.14 -12.27
C ALA A 86 12.12 5.15 -13.27
N ARG A 87 11.92 3.90 -12.87
CA ARG A 87 11.16 2.90 -13.62
C ARG A 87 9.74 2.80 -13.06
N LYS A 88 8.75 2.60 -13.92
CA LYS A 88 7.37 2.34 -13.51
C LYS A 88 7.32 0.97 -12.83
N MET A 89 6.92 0.95 -11.57
CA MET A 89 6.76 -0.31 -10.82
C MET A 89 5.31 -0.78 -10.83
N MET A 90 4.40 0.10 -10.43
CA MET A 90 2.96 -0.19 -10.40
C MET A 90 2.16 1.05 -10.79
N THR A 91 0.96 0.85 -11.34
CA THR A 91 0.00 1.93 -11.67
C THR A 91 -1.28 1.70 -10.90
N ILE A 92 -1.81 2.72 -10.24
CA ILE A 92 -3.15 2.68 -9.64
C ILE A 92 -4.18 2.69 -10.78
N ILE A 93 -4.89 1.59 -11.00
CA ILE A 93 -5.87 1.45 -12.09
C ILE A 93 -7.31 1.58 -11.63
N ALA A 94 -7.56 1.41 -10.33
CA ALA A 94 -8.84 1.70 -9.67
C ALA A 94 -8.58 2.12 -8.22
N ASP A 95 -9.39 3.03 -7.72
CA ASP A 95 -9.30 3.56 -6.36
C ASP A 95 -10.68 4.07 -5.95
N THR A 96 -11.25 3.50 -4.88
CA THR A 96 -12.57 3.90 -4.37
C THR A 96 -12.47 4.83 -3.17
N CYS A 97 -11.29 4.95 -2.54
CA CYS A 97 -11.05 5.78 -1.37
C CYS A 97 -10.52 7.18 -1.73
N GLY A 98 -9.57 7.28 -2.66
CA GLY A 98 -8.93 8.55 -3.08
C GLY A 98 -8.15 9.26 -1.96
N SER A 99 -7.64 8.53 -0.97
CA SER A 99 -6.90 9.10 0.15
C SER A 99 -5.72 8.22 0.52
N HIS A 100 -4.52 8.63 0.09
CA HIS A 100 -3.27 7.92 0.30
C HIS A 100 -2.17 8.91 0.65
N ASP A 101 -1.31 8.55 1.60
CA ASP A 101 -0.19 9.39 2.04
C ASP A 101 1.13 8.90 1.45
N THR A 102 1.89 9.84 0.89
CA THR A 102 3.23 9.61 0.32
C THR A 102 4.35 10.28 1.11
N ILE A 103 4.02 10.93 2.24
CA ILE A 103 4.91 11.88 2.91
C ILE A 103 5.45 11.33 4.24
N PHE A 104 4.60 10.71 5.04
CA PHE A 104 4.93 10.40 6.44
C PHE A 104 5.72 9.09 6.60
N GLY A 105 5.62 8.15 5.65
CA GLY A 105 6.29 6.85 5.77
C GLY A 105 5.74 6.01 6.93
N CYS A 106 6.51 5.01 7.37
CA CYS A 106 6.07 4.07 8.40
C CYS A 106 6.32 4.58 9.83
N CYS A 107 5.49 4.11 10.76
CA CYS A 107 5.77 4.25 12.18
C CYS A 107 6.92 3.35 12.62
N SER A 108 7.67 3.79 13.64
CA SER A 108 8.74 3.03 14.30
C SER A 108 8.67 3.18 15.81
N PHE A 109 9.34 2.27 16.51
CA PHE A 109 9.46 2.36 17.97
C PHE A 109 10.05 3.69 18.43
N GLU A 110 11.10 4.18 17.77
CA GLU A 110 11.79 5.43 18.09
C GLU A 110 10.86 6.63 17.88
N LEU A 111 10.08 6.60 16.80
CA LEU A 111 9.10 7.65 16.49
C LEU A 111 7.99 7.69 17.54
N ASP A 112 7.43 6.54 17.92
CA ASP A 112 6.37 6.44 18.91
C ASP A 112 6.85 6.87 20.30
N LYS A 113 8.10 6.58 20.63
CA LYS A 113 8.74 7.06 21.85
C LYS A 113 8.81 8.59 21.90
N VAL A 114 9.19 9.22 20.78
CA VAL A 114 9.30 10.68 20.69
C VAL A 114 7.92 11.35 20.68
N ARG A 115 6.96 10.80 19.91
CA ARG A 115 5.64 11.41 19.74
C ARG A 115 4.71 11.18 20.92
N TYR A 116 4.77 9.98 21.53
CA TYR A 116 3.75 9.51 22.47
C TYR A 116 4.32 9.04 23.82
N GLY A 117 5.66 9.03 24.00
CA GLY A 117 6.30 8.51 25.21
C GLY A 117 6.17 6.98 25.38
N LYS A 118 5.81 6.24 24.31
CA LYS A 118 5.64 4.78 24.35
C LYS A 118 6.98 4.07 24.16
N THR A 119 7.19 3.01 24.94
CA THR A 119 8.46 2.24 24.93
C THR A 119 8.30 0.81 24.39
N ASN A 120 7.07 0.35 24.19
CA ASN A 120 6.75 -0.99 23.64
C ASN A 120 5.60 -0.82 22.67
N SER A 121 5.88 -0.53 21.40
CA SER A 121 4.88 -0.49 20.34
C SER A 121 5.26 -1.48 19.23
N GLU A 122 4.27 -2.21 18.74
CA GLU A 122 4.37 -2.83 17.41
C GLU A 122 4.39 -1.70 16.38
N SER A 123 5.21 -1.83 15.35
CA SER A 123 5.34 -0.78 14.33
C SER A 123 5.37 -1.36 12.92
N CYS A 124 5.05 -0.53 11.94
CA CYS A 124 5.14 -0.90 10.54
C CYS A 124 6.58 -1.22 10.14
N GLN A 125 7.57 -0.53 10.70
CA GLN A 125 8.98 -0.86 10.49
C GLN A 125 9.30 -2.29 10.92
N CYS A 126 8.89 -2.71 12.13
CA CYS A 126 9.08 -4.09 12.61
C CYS A 126 8.41 -5.11 11.67
N ASN A 127 7.21 -4.80 11.18
CA ASN A 127 6.50 -5.64 10.22
C ASN A 127 7.27 -5.77 8.90
N PHE A 128 7.74 -4.66 8.34
CA PHE A 128 8.57 -4.68 7.14
C PHE A 128 9.85 -5.50 7.33
N GLU A 129 10.58 -5.26 8.41
CA GLU A 129 11.82 -6.01 8.69
C GLU A 129 11.58 -7.52 8.80
N ARG A 130 10.47 -7.92 9.46
CA ARG A 130 10.10 -9.33 9.60
C ARG A 130 9.84 -9.99 8.25
N GLU A 131 9.10 -9.29 7.36
CA GLU A 131 8.80 -9.80 6.02
C GLU A 131 10.04 -9.81 5.12
N LEU A 132 10.81 -8.73 5.13
CA LEU A 132 12.00 -8.57 4.29
C LEU A 132 13.08 -9.61 4.58
N LYS A 133 13.18 -10.08 5.83
CA LYS A 133 14.12 -11.16 6.22
C LYS A 133 13.89 -12.44 5.42
N LYS A 134 12.67 -12.73 4.97
CA LYS A 134 12.36 -13.89 4.12
C LYS A 134 13.08 -13.85 2.76
N TYR A 135 13.50 -12.66 2.36
CA TYR A 135 14.14 -12.38 1.06
C TYR A 135 15.61 -11.93 1.21
N GLY A 136 16.20 -12.11 2.37
CA GLY A 136 17.60 -11.70 2.63
C GLY A 136 17.81 -10.20 2.77
N MET A 137 16.73 -9.44 2.96
CA MET A 137 16.72 -8.00 3.21
C MET A 137 16.53 -7.70 4.70
N GLY A 138 16.65 -6.41 5.09
CA GLY A 138 16.50 -5.99 6.49
C GLY A 138 16.26 -4.49 6.62
N GLU A 139 16.55 -3.94 7.79
CA GLU A 139 16.28 -2.54 8.16
C GLU A 139 16.74 -1.53 7.09
N LYS A 140 17.94 -1.66 6.54
CA LYS A 140 18.50 -0.79 5.49
C LYS A 140 17.66 -0.76 4.19
N ASP A 141 16.79 -1.74 4.02
CA ASP A 141 15.97 -1.91 2.83
C ASP A 141 14.55 -1.35 3.04
N VAL A 142 14.18 -0.98 4.27
CA VAL A 142 12.97 -0.22 4.57
C VAL A 142 13.22 1.23 4.18
N VAL A 143 12.47 1.70 3.20
CA VAL A 143 12.55 3.09 2.69
C VAL A 143 11.22 3.81 2.94
N SER A 144 11.17 5.12 2.68
CA SER A 144 9.90 5.86 2.76
C SER A 144 8.84 5.18 1.89
N ASN A 145 7.82 4.63 2.55
CA ASN A 145 6.74 3.88 1.94
C ASN A 145 5.55 4.79 1.55
N ILE A 146 4.60 4.23 0.83
CA ILE A 146 3.26 4.82 0.68
C ILE A 146 2.33 4.21 1.74
N ASN A 147 1.40 5.02 2.25
CA ASN A 147 0.36 4.61 3.18
C ASN A 147 -1.00 4.66 2.48
N PHE A 148 -1.48 3.53 1.99
CA PHE A 148 -2.82 3.44 1.40
C PHE A 148 -3.88 3.64 2.48
N PHE A 149 -5.01 4.29 2.11
CA PHE A 149 -6.16 4.62 2.96
C PHE A 149 -5.87 5.63 4.09
N MET A 150 -4.62 6.08 4.24
CA MET A 150 -4.25 7.06 5.26
C MET A 150 -4.53 8.49 4.78
N ASN A 151 -5.10 9.31 5.67
CA ASN A 151 -5.47 10.68 5.36
C ASN A 151 -4.53 11.68 6.04
N VAL A 152 -3.69 12.33 5.24
CA VAL A 152 -2.69 13.31 5.70
C VAL A 152 -2.83 14.61 4.91
N PRO A 153 -3.82 15.48 5.26
CA PRO A 153 -3.96 16.76 4.58
C PRO A 153 -2.76 17.67 4.83
N VAL A 154 -2.24 18.27 3.75
CA VAL A 154 -1.20 19.30 3.79
C VAL A 154 -1.86 20.67 3.60
N LYS A 155 -1.75 21.53 4.60
CA LYS A 155 -2.30 22.90 4.56
C LYS A 155 -1.23 23.89 5.04
N ASN A 156 -0.96 24.91 4.24
CA ASN A 156 0.00 25.96 4.59
C ASN A 156 1.37 25.44 5.09
N GLY A 157 1.87 24.38 4.46
CA GLY A 157 3.14 23.75 4.82
C GLY A 157 3.10 22.81 6.03
N SER A 158 1.95 22.63 6.68
CA SER A 158 1.76 21.67 7.78
C SER A 158 1.04 20.43 7.30
N ALA A 159 1.45 19.27 7.80
CA ALA A 159 0.82 17.97 7.53
C ALA A 159 0.42 17.33 8.86
N THR A 160 -0.75 16.72 8.92
CA THR A 160 -1.30 16.09 10.13
C THR A 160 -2.08 14.84 9.75
N ILE A 161 -1.92 13.75 10.51
CA ILE A 161 -2.77 12.56 10.38
C ILE A 161 -4.14 12.89 10.94
N VAL A 162 -5.17 12.64 10.16
CA VAL A 162 -6.57 12.78 10.55
C VAL A 162 -7.34 11.51 10.22
N ASP A 163 -8.60 11.41 10.65
CA ASP A 163 -9.43 10.23 10.41
C ASP A 163 -9.40 9.80 8.94
N GLY A 164 -9.25 8.50 8.70
CA GLY A 164 -9.29 7.88 7.39
C GLY A 164 -10.63 8.13 6.69
N LYS A 165 -10.62 8.18 5.37
CA LYS A 165 -11.82 8.36 4.55
C LYS A 165 -12.42 7.05 4.07
N SER A 166 -11.63 5.98 4.08
CA SER A 166 -12.07 4.68 3.58
C SER A 166 -13.28 4.16 4.35
N GLN A 167 -14.20 3.57 3.60
CA GLN A 167 -15.39 2.89 4.10
C GLN A 167 -15.18 1.38 4.00
N PRO A 168 -15.96 0.57 4.73
CA PRO A 168 -15.90 -0.88 4.60
C PRO A 168 -16.06 -1.35 3.16
N GLY A 169 -15.05 -2.07 2.66
CA GLY A 169 -15.00 -2.58 1.30
C GLY A 169 -14.34 -1.65 0.26
N ASP A 170 -13.86 -0.48 0.68
CA ASP A 170 -13.04 0.36 -0.20
C ASP A 170 -11.74 -0.35 -0.59
N TYR A 171 -11.29 -0.12 -1.82
CA TYR A 171 -10.13 -0.80 -2.35
C TYR A 171 -9.28 0.10 -3.27
N VAL A 172 -8.04 -0.34 -3.45
CA VAL A 172 -7.12 0.17 -4.47
C VAL A 172 -6.57 -0.99 -5.29
N ASP A 173 -6.58 -0.85 -6.62
CA ASP A 173 -5.99 -1.78 -7.58
C ASP A 173 -4.68 -1.25 -8.13
N LEU A 174 -3.63 -2.02 -7.99
CA LEU A 174 -2.27 -1.73 -8.41
C LEU A 174 -1.85 -2.71 -9.51
N ARG A 175 -1.87 -2.29 -10.77
CA ARG A 175 -1.32 -3.11 -11.86
C ARG A 175 0.21 -3.05 -11.82
N ALA A 176 0.85 -4.21 -11.81
CA ALA A 176 2.30 -4.31 -11.91
C ALA A 176 2.79 -4.02 -13.34
N GLU A 177 3.70 -3.06 -13.49
CA GLU A 177 4.34 -2.70 -14.77
C GLU A 177 5.63 -3.50 -15.01
N MET A 178 6.15 -4.12 -13.97
CA MET A 178 7.25 -5.09 -13.97
C MET A 178 6.99 -6.14 -12.89
N ASP A 179 7.77 -7.22 -12.89
CA ASP A 179 7.73 -8.17 -11.78
C ASP A 179 8.21 -7.49 -10.49
N VAL A 180 7.38 -7.49 -9.46
CA VAL A 180 7.69 -6.88 -8.16
C VAL A 180 7.49 -7.85 -7.01
N LEU A 181 8.28 -7.70 -5.97
CA LEU A 181 7.96 -8.17 -4.64
C LEU A 181 7.18 -7.06 -3.93
N ALA A 182 5.92 -7.29 -3.66
CA ALA A 182 5.07 -6.42 -2.86
C ALA A 182 5.21 -6.80 -1.38
N VAL A 183 5.36 -5.80 -0.51
CA VAL A 183 5.47 -5.99 0.94
C VAL A 183 4.60 -4.95 1.62
N LEU A 184 3.76 -5.37 2.56
CA LEU A 184 2.94 -4.45 3.31
C LEU A 184 2.96 -4.73 4.81
N SER A 185 2.63 -3.70 5.56
CA SER A 185 2.26 -3.75 6.96
C SER A 185 0.81 -3.28 7.09
N ASN A 186 -0.07 -4.15 7.56
CA ASN A 186 -1.39 -3.74 8.03
C ASN A 186 -1.16 -2.95 9.32
N CYS A 187 -1.23 -1.63 9.24
CA CYS A 187 -0.68 -0.70 10.23
C CYS A 187 -1.16 -1.01 11.66
N PRO A 188 -0.24 -1.23 12.63
CA PRO A 188 -0.60 -1.54 14.01
C PRO A 188 -0.91 -0.30 14.86
N GLU A 189 -0.78 0.90 14.30
CA GLU A 189 -0.85 2.16 15.03
C GLU A 189 -2.24 2.39 15.65
N ALA A 190 -2.29 2.66 16.93
CA ALA A 190 -3.51 2.96 17.69
C ALA A 190 -3.39 4.24 18.53
N LEU A 191 -2.30 4.98 18.35
CA LEU A 191 -1.99 6.20 19.11
C LEU A 191 -2.37 7.49 18.36
N ASN A 192 -2.83 7.32 17.12
CA ASN A 192 -3.34 8.39 16.26
C ASN A 192 -4.43 7.83 15.32
N PRO A 193 -5.14 8.68 14.57
CA PRO A 193 -6.29 8.24 13.76
C PRO A 193 -5.95 7.52 12.44
N ALA A 194 -4.70 7.09 12.21
CA ALA A 194 -4.32 6.39 10.98
C ALA A 194 -5.11 5.08 10.75
N THR A 195 -5.61 4.46 11.81
CA THR A 195 -6.37 3.21 11.78
C THR A 195 -7.72 3.34 12.50
N GLY A 196 -8.33 4.52 12.50
CA GLY A 196 -9.56 4.75 13.25
C GLY A 196 -9.44 4.47 14.76
N THR A 197 -8.21 4.47 15.31
CA THR A 197 -7.86 4.13 16.70
C THR A 197 -7.89 2.63 17.05
N GLN A 198 -8.38 1.78 16.17
CA GLN A 198 -8.34 0.32 16.34
C GLN A 198 -7.96 -0.36 15.02
N PRO A 199 -6.77 -0.95 14.91
CA PRO A 199 -6.37 -1.69 13.72
C PRO A 199 -7.33 -2.85 13.41
N THR A 200 -7.70 -2.95 12.14
CA THR A 200 -8.66 -3.93 11.60
C THR A 200 -8.01 -4.80 10.52
N PRO A 201 -8.59 -5.94 10.12
CA PRO A 201 -8.06 -6.76 9.04
C PRO A 201 -8.27 -6.09 7.69
N ILE A 202 -7.40 -6.44 6.73
CA ILE A 202 -7.54 -6.10 5.31
C ILE A 202 -7.58 -7.37 4.48
N GLN A 203 -8.04 -7.29 3.22
CA GLN A 203 -7.92 -8.38 2.26
C GLN A 203 -6.96 -8.01 1.15
N VAL A 204 -6.13 -8.96 0.76
CA VAL A 204 -5.20 -8.88 -0.36
C VAL A 204 -5.62 -9.86 -1.43
N LEU A 205 -5.84 -9.37 -2.65
CA LEU A 205 -6.06 -10.22 -3.81
C LEU A 205 -4.94 -9.99 -4.83
N ILE A 206 -4.44 -11.06 -5.43
CA ILE A 206 -3.67 -10.97 -6.68
C ILE A 206 -4.51 -11.62 -7.77
N TYR A 207 -4.74 -10.90 -8.85
CA TYR A 207 -5.51 -11.41 -9.95
C TYR A 207 -4.92 -11.06 -11.31
N ARG A 208 -5.30 -11.82 -12.32
CA ARG A 208 -5.00 -11.55 -13.73
C ARG A 208 -6.29 -11.17 -14.44
N PRO A 209 -6.39 -9.94 -14.99
CA PRO A 209 -7.54 -9.58 -15.83
C PRO A 209 -7.61 -10.49 -17.06
N ASP A 210 -8.81 -10.89 -17.46
CA ASP A 210 -9.00 -11.59 -18.73
C ASP A 210 -8.71 -10.63 -19.89
N ASN A 211 -7.85 -11.05 -20.81
CA ASN A 211 -7.42 -10.27 -21.96
C ASN A 211 -8.45 -10.30 -23.11
N ASP A 212 -9.75 -10.32 -22.82
CA ASP A 212 -10.80 -10.43 -23.84
C ASP A 212 -11.00 -9.18 -24.72
N ASN A 213 -10.12 -8.17 -24.65
CA ASN A 213 -10.17 -7.01 -25.55
C ASN A 213 -8.80 -6.69 -26.17
N LYS A 214 -8.17 -7.64 -26.89
CA LYS A 214 -7.33 -7.24 -28.02
C LYS A 214 -8.28 -7.06 -29.21
N PRO A 215 -8.38 -5.84 -29.80
CA PRO A 215 -9.00 -5.75 -31.13
C PRO A 215 -8.20 -6.66 -32.04
N THR A 216 -8.86 -7.63 -32.65
CA THR A 216 -8.33 -8.41 -33.80
C THR A 216 -7.91 -7.40 -34.86
N GLN A 217 -6.61 -7.31 -35.10
CA GLN A 217 -6.05 -6.59 -36.24
C GLN A 217 -6.41 -7.29 -37.52
#